data_6339afa3ff4f2275cbce421cf770e179
#
_entry.id   6339afa3ff4f2275cbce421cf770e179
#
_cell.length_a   1.000
_cell.length_b   1.000
_cell.length_c   1.000
_cell.angle_alpha   90.00
_cell.angle_beta   90.00
_cell.angle_gamma   90.00
#
_symmetry.space_group_name_H-M   'P 1'
#
loop_
_entity.id
_entity.type
_entity.pdbx_description
1 polymer ?
#
loop_
_entity_poly.entity_id
_entity_poly.type
_entity_poly.pdbx_seq_one_letter_code
_entity_poly.pdbx_strand_id
1 'polypeptide(L)' 'IANVNRHIIEANMLALTQLALPGSVLVLSGLLIEDQADMIQLATENGWTFQKSRPLNGWISILFMF' A
#
# COMPACT_ATOMS: atom_id res chain seq x y z
N ILE A 1 -5.67 5.87 4.38
CA ILE A 1 -4.76 6.53 3.43
C ILE A 1 -3.43 6.76 4.09
N ALA A 2 -2.36 6.38 3.42
CA ALA A 2 -1.00 6.61 3.90
C ALA A 2 -0.23 7.37 2.82
N ASN A 3 0.45 8.44 3.22
CA ASN A 3 1.28 9.25 2.33
C ASN A 3 2.65 9.43 2.98
N VAL A 4 3.39 8.32 3.06
CA VAL A 4 4.66 8.23 3.77
C VAL A 4 5.61 7.33 2.97
N ASN A 5 6.89 7.30 3.34
CA ASN A 5 7.85 6.47 2.65
C ASN A 5 7.66 4.99 3.01
N ARG A 6 8.31 4.10 2.22
CA ARG A 6 8.13 2.66 2.36
C ARG A 6 8.50 2.13 3.74
N HIS A 7 9.48 2.73 4.40
CA HIS A 7 9.95 2.25 5.71
C HIS A 7 8.88 2.41 6.77
N ILE A 8 8.13 3.51 6.72
CA ILE A 8 7.03 3.74 7.66
C ILE A 8 5.88 2.78 7.36
N ILE A 9 5.59 2.54 6.07
CA ILE A 9 4.55 1.58 5.67
C ILE A 9 4.91 0.17 6.12
N GLU A 10 6.16 -0.25 5.90
CA GLU A 10 6.64 -1.56 6.34
C GLU A 10 6.47 -1.74 7.85
N ALA A 11 6.81 -0.70 8.61
CA ALA A 11 6.72 -0.76 10.08
C ALA A 11 5.28 -0.81 10.58
N ASN A 12 4.32 -0.30 9.82
CA ASN A 12 2.93 -0.16 10.27
C ASN A 12 1.94 -1.08 9.55
N MET A 13 2.39 -1.90 8.60
CA MET A 13 1.48 -2.71 7.79
C MET A 13 0.62 -3.65 8.64
N LEU A 14 1.21 -4.30 9.65
CA LEU A 14 0.45 -5.19 10.52
C LEU A 14 -0.65 -4.42 11.27
N ALA A 15 -0.32 -3.26 11.82
CA ALA A 15 -1.29 -2.45 12.55
C ALA A 15 -2.43 -1.98 11.63
N LEU A 16 -2.10 -1.56 10.41
CA LEU A 16 -3.12 -1.18 9.42
C LEU A 16 -4.02 -2.36 9.10
N THR A 17 -3.45 -3.55 8.93
CA THR A 17 -4.19 -4.75 8.61
C THR A 17 -5.12 -5.16 9.76
N GLN A 18 -4.67 -4.99 10.99
CA GLN A 18 -5.49 -5.32 12.17
C GLN A 18 -6.74 -4.44 12.29
N LEU A 19 -6.72 -3.25 11.69
CA LEU A 19 -7.88 -2.36 11.66
C LEU A 19 -8.81 -2.63 10.48
N ALA A 20 -8.40 -3.49 9.54
CA ALA A 20 -9.14 -3.71 8.31
C ALA A 20 -10.35 -4.61 8.54
N LEU A 21 -11.43 -4.27 7.86
CA LEU A 21 -12.63 -5.10 7.76
C LEU A 21 -12.82 -5.48 6.29
N PRO A 22 -13.59 -6.53 5.96
CA PRO A 22 -13.89 -6.84 4.57
C PRO A 22 -14.43 -5.62 3.85
N GLY A 23 -13.84 -5.29 2.70
CA GLY A 23 -14.20 -4.10 1.93
C GLY A 23 -13.42 -2.85 2.29
N SER A 24 -12.56 -2.88 3.30
CA SER A 24 -11.68 -1.75 3.62
C SER A 24 -10.78 -1.41 2.44
N VAL A 25 -10.50 -0.13 2.28
CA VAL A 25 -9.66 0.39 1.20
C VAL A 25 -8.38 0.99 1.79
N LEU A 26 -7.25 0.63 1.21
CA LEU A 26 -5.96 1.19 1.58
C LEU A 26 -5.35 1.86 0.36
N VAL A 27 -5.01 3.14 0.49
CA VAL A 27 -4.31 3.87 -0.57
C VAL A 27 -2.94 4.26 -0.04
N LEU A 28 -1.90 3.76 -0.69
CA LEU A 28 -0.52 4.14 -0.41
C LEU A 28 -0.09 5.13 -1.47
N SER A 29 0.35 6.31 -1.07
CA SER A 29 0.81 7.34 -2.00
C SER A 29 2.14 7.93 -1.53
N GLY A 30 2.81 8.66 -2.43
CA GLY A 30 4.12 9.22 -2.13
C GLY A 30 5.25 8.20 -2.20
N LEU A 31 5.01 7.06 -2.84
CA LEU A 31 6.02 6.02 -3.03
C LEU A 31 6.81 6.29 -4.30
N LEU A 32 8.06 5.81 -4.33
CA LEU A 32 8.83 5.77 -5.57
C LEU A 32 8.33 4.61 -6.43
N ILE A 33 8.46 4.77 -7.75
CA ILE A 33 8.01 3.73 -8.68
C ILE A 33 8.74 2.41 -8.42
N GLU A 34 10.02 2.45 -8.09
CA GLU A 34 10.80 1.26 -7.80
C GLU A 34 10.34 0.53 -6.54
N ASP A 35 9.56 1.15 -5.67
CA ASP A 35 9.03 0.52 -4.46
C ASP A 35 7.72 -0.24 -4.71
N GLN A 36 7.14 -0.12 -5.89
CA GLN A 36 5.82 -0.68 -6.19
C GLN A 36 5.74 -2.18 -5.95
N ALA A 37 6.68 -2.93 -6.50
CA ALA A 37 6.65 -4.39 -6.40
C ALA A 37 6.74 -4.86 -4.95
N ASP A 38 7.62 -4.24 -4.16
CA ASP A 38 7.81 -4.58 -2.76
C ASP A 38 6.56 -4.26 -1.94
N MET A 39 5.92 -3.14 -2.22
CA MET A 39 4.72 -2.72 -1.48
C MET A 39 3.52 -3.60 -1.82
N ILE A 40 3.37 -4.00 -3.08
CA ILE A 40 2.32 -4.92 -3.48
C ILE A 40 2.52 -6.27 -2.81
N GLN A 41 3.75 -6.77 -2.79
CA GLN A 41 4.06 -8.04 -2.12
C GLN A 41 3.74 -7.98 -0.63
N LEU A 42 4.19 -6.92 0.05
CA LEU A 42 3.96 -6.74 1.48
C LEU A 42 2.47 -6.71 1.81
N ALA A 43 1.70 -5.92 1.08
CA ALA A 43 0.26 -5.81 1.31
C ALA A 43 -0.44 -7.14 1.02
N THR A 44 -0.06 -7.82 -0.06
CA THR A 44 -0.64 -9.12 -0.43
C THR A 44 -0.39 -10.16 0.65
N GLU A 45 0.80 -10.19 1.22
CA GLU A 45 1.16 -11.11 2.31
C GLU A 45 0.32 -10.85 3.56
N ASN A 46 -0.21 -9.65 3.71
CA ASN A 46 -1.05 -9.27 4.84
C ASN A 46 -2.55 -9.34 4.53
N GLY A 47 -2.93 -9.91 3.40
CA GLY A 47 -4.33 -10.15 3.06
C GLY A 47 -4.98 -9.07 2.21
N TRP A 48 -4.25 -8.05 1.79
CA TRP A 48 -4.76 -7.02 0.91
C TRP A 48 -4.72 -7.48 -0.54
N THR A 49 -5.69 -7.05 -1.34
CA THR A 49 -5.75 -7.36 -2.77
C THR A 49 -5.42 -6.10 -3.55
N PHE A 50 -4.43 -6.19 -4.42
CA PHE A 50 -4.07 -5.10 -5.31
C PHE A 50 -5.21 -4.81 -6.28
N GLN A 51 -5.57 -3.53 -6.41
CA GLN A 51 -6.60 -3.10 -7.35
C GLN A 51 -6.00 -2.36 -8.53
N LYS A 52 -5.27 -1.30 -8.27
CA LYS A 52 -4.64 -0.51 -9.32
C LYS A 52 -3.52 0.35 -8.77
N SER A 53 -2.66 0.83 -9.67
CA SER A 53 -1.64 1.80 -9.34
C SER A 53 -1.70 2.94 -10.35
N ARG A 54 -1.24 4.12 -9.92
CA ARG A 54 -1.21 5.31 -10.77
C ARG A 54 0.13 6.00 -10.61
N PRO A 55 0.99 5.96 -11.64
CA PRO A 55 2.25 6.69 -11.61
C PRO A 55 2.03 8.16 -11.96
N LEU A 56 2.84 9.04 -11.35
CA LEU A 56 2.81 10.47 -11.64
C LEU A 56 4.17 11.06 -11.29
N ASN A 57 4.89 11.55 -12.30
CA ASN A 57 6.16 12.27 -12.13
C ASN A 57 7.17 11.55 -11.25
N GLY A 58 7.35 10.24 -11.46
CA GLY A 58 8.31 9.44 -10.71
C GLY A 58 7.78 8.90 -9.37
N TRP A 59 6.58 9.31 -8.99
CA TRP A 59 5.90 8.81 -7.79
C TRP A 59 4.77 7.88 -8.19
N ILE A 60 4.30 7.08 -7.24
CA ILE A 60 3.20 6.16 -7.50
C ILE A 60 2.25 6.12 -6.32
N SER A 61 0.96 5.98 -6.61
CA SER A 61 -0.04 5.59 -5.62
C SER A 61 -0.61 4.23 -5.96
N ILE A 62 -0.92 3.44 -4.93
CA ILE A 62 -1.41 2.07 -5.09
C ILE A 62 -2.67 1.92 -4.26
N LEU A 63 -3.70 1.34 -4.87
CA LEU A 63 -4.98 1.07 -4.23
C LEU A 63 -5.12 -0.41 -3.95
N PHE A 64 -5.45 -0.74 -2.72
CA PHE A 64 -5.73 -2.11 -2.28
C PHE A 64 -7.11 -2.19 -1.65
N MET A 65 -7.68 -3.38 -1.67
CA MET A 65 -8.88 -3.70 -0.90
C MET A 65 -8.64 -4.92 -0.02
N PHE A 66 -9.33 -4.94 1.11
CA PHE A 66 -9.20 -6.06 2.05
C PHE A 66 -10.25 -7.14 1.80
#